data_cf3c2718c56f58ea8c2a87531126850d
#
_entry.id   cf3c2718c56f58ea8c2a87531126850d
#
_cell.length_a   1.000
_cell.length_b   1.000
_cell.length_c   1.000
_cell.angle_alpha   90.00
_cell.angle_beta   90.00
_cell.angle_gamma   90.00
#
_symmetry.space_group_name_H-M   'P 1'
#
loop_
_entity.id
_entity.type
_entity.pdbx_description
1 polymer ?
#
loop_
_entity_poly.entity_id
_entity_poly.type
_entity_poly.pdbx_seq_one_letter_code
_entity_poly.pdbx_strand_id
1 'polypeptide(L)'
;MNSEESELKGTGTAEDPYQIGSAAALAEFAPEATTTRAMIVSMLARLEGVESANNAGFADVSNEWYATAVNWAANVGVVNGYEDGTFQPNTAITREQLAAILMNYAAYKGEDVSARADLSSYTNQPSTWAEEAMQWAVAEELITGVTNDELQPQSSATRAQVAAILQRFLAE
;
A
#
# COMPACT_ATOMS: atom_id res chain seq x y z
N MET A 1 7.47 -23.85 21.08
CA MET A 1 6.75 -22.60 20.88
C MET A 1 7.79 -21.55 20.52
N ASN A 2 8.02 -21.33 19.23
CA ASN A 2 8.91 -20.28 18.77
C ASN A 2 8.06 -19.02 18.62
N SER A 3 8.25 -18.08 19.55
CA SER A 3 7.89 -16.70 19.34
C SER A 3 8.83 -16.18 18.23
N GLU A 4 8.36 -16.08 17.01
CA GLU A 4 9.00 -15.27 15.99
C GLU A 4 8.90 -13.82 16.45
N GLU A 5 9.94 -13.37 17.13
CA GLU A 5 10.15 -11.98 17.46
C GLU A 5 10.15 -11.21 16.14
N SER A 6 9.22 -10.27 15.99
CA SER A 6 9.18 -9.30 14.91
C SER A 6 10.37 -8.35 15.06
N GLU A 7 11.57 -8.78 14.69
CA GLU A 7 12.75 -7.91 14.72
C GLU A 7 12.62 -6.82 13.65
N LEU A 8 12.35 -5.61 14.12
CA LEU A 8 12.59 -4.40 13.33
C LEU A 8 14.09 -4.29 13.05
N LYS A 9 14.50 -4.52 11.80
CA LYS A 9 15.87 -4.31 11.34
C LYS A 9 16.02 -2.90 10.83
N GLY A 10 17.19 -2.29 11.07
CA GLY A 10 17.48 -0.91 10.68
C GLY A 10 17.46 0.07 11.85
N THR A 11 18.08 1.21 11.67
CA THR A 11 18.21 2.27 12.71
C THR A 11 17.19 3.41 12.55
N GLY A 12 16.37 3.38 11.50
CA GLY A 12 15.35 4.39 11.22
C GLY A 12 15.91 5.67 10.58
N THR A 13 17.16 5.65 10.13
CA THR A 13 17.75 6.75 9.37
C THR A 13 17.45 6.63 7.87
N ALA A 14 17.72 7.68 7.10
CA ALA A 14 17.57 7.65 5.64
C ALA A 14 18.53 6.63 4.97
N GLU A 15 19.71 6.41 5.57
CA GLU A 15 20.72 5.47 5.10
C GLU A 15 20.44 4.03 5.57
N ASP A 16 19.72 3.87 6.66
CA ASP A 16 19.37 2.56 7.23
C ASP A 16 17.93 2.60 7.80
N PRO A 17 16.93 2.64 6.93
CA PRO A 17 15.53 2.70 7.32
C PRO A 17 15.07 1.41 8.01
N TYR A 18 14.12 1.52 8.93
CA TYR A 18 13.50 0.34 9.53
C TYR A 18 12.95 -0.59 8.45
N GLN A 19 13.39 -1.85 8.48
CA GLN A 19 12.91 -2.89 7.60
C GLN A 19 11.73 -3.59 8.28
N ILE A 20 10.53 -3.21 7.85
CA ILE A 20 9.30 -3.82 8.35
C ILE A 20 9.03 -5.05 7.50
N GLY A 21 9.39 -6.21 8.03
CA GLY A 21 9.28 -7.50 7.33
C GLY A 21 7.91 -8.18 7.43
N SER A 22 7.01 -7.65 8.28
CA SER A 22 5.69 -8.23 8.46
C SER A 22 4.65 -7.18 8.81
N ALA A 23 3.37 -7.50 8.61
CA ALA A 23 2.26 -6.65 9.03
C ALA A 23 2.23 -6.46 10.56
N ALA A 24 2.62 -7.48 11.34
CA ALA A 24 2.72 -7.39 12.78
C ALA A 24 3.78 -6.37 13.23
N ALA A 25 4.98 -6.42 12.64
CA ALA A 25 6.03 -5.43 12.92
C ALA A 25 5.62 -4.00 12.57
N LEU A 26 4.84 -3.83 11.49
CA LEU A 26 4.28 -2.52 11.13
C LEU A 26 3.29 -2.01 12.18
N ALA A 27 2.45 -2.90 12.73
CA ALA A 27 1.42 -2.53 13.72
C ALA A 27 2.02 -2.13 15.08
N GLU A 28 3.12 -2.78 15.49
CA GLU A 28 3.78 -2.50 16.77
C GLU A 28 4.56 -1.18 16.76
N PHE A 29 5.10 -0.78 15.60
CA PHE A 29 5.94 0.41 15.50
C PHE A 29 5.13 1.67 15.19
N ALA A 30 4.89 2.50 16.22
CA ALA A 30 4.12 3.74 16.13
C ALA A 30 2.81 3.57 15.34
N PRO A 31 1.82 2.86 15.87
CA PRO A 31 0.62 2.43 15.14
C PRO A 31 -0.16 3.59 14.52
N GLU A 32 -0.14 4.76 15.14
CA GLU A 32 -0.82 5.97 14.66
C GLU A 32 -0.02 6.75 13.60
N ALA A 33 1.24 6.41 13.38
CA ALA A 33 2.03 7.04 12.32
C ALA A 33 1.49 6.63 10.94
N THR A 34 1.60 7.53 9.98
CA THR A 34 1.21 7.25 8.60
C THR A 34 2.26 6.39 7.88
N THR A 35 1.82 5.69 6.85
CA THR A 35 2.68 4.93 5.95
C THR A 35 2.83 5.69 4.65
N THR A 36 4.03 5.73 4.08
CA THR A 36 4.27 6.40 2.80
C THR A 36 3.97 5.49 1.61
N ARG A 37 3.75 6.11 0.44
CA ARG A 37 3.57 5.39 -0.83
C ARG A 37 4.75 4.46 -1.14
N ALA A 38 5.99 4.96 -0.94
CA ALA A 38 7.20 4.16 -1.15
C ALA A 38 7.29 2.94 -0.22
N MET A 39 6.86 3.06 1.02
CA MET A 39 6.84 1.94 1.96
C MET A 39 5.94 0.79 1.48
N ILE A 40 4.75 1.11 0.97
CA ILE A 40 3.82 0.10 0.45
C ILE A 40 4.45 -0.65 -0.73
N VAL A 41 4.91 0.04 -1.75
CA VAL A 41 5.50 -0.63 -2.92
C VAL A 41 6.77 -1.40 -2.58
N SER A 42 7.55 -0.93 -1.59
CA SER A 42 8.74 -1.65 -1.14
C SER A 42 8.41 -2.95 -0.42
N MET A 43 7.30 -3.00 0.32
CA MET A 43 6.81 -4.26 0.91
C MET A 43 6.39 -5.25 -0.18
N LEU A 44 5.62 -4.80 -1.18
CA LEU A 44 5.19 -5.67 -2.29
C LEU A 44 6.39 -6.16 -3.13
N ALA A 45 7.35 -5.28 -3.44
CA ALA A 45 8.56 -5.65 -4.17
C ALA A 45 9.41 -6.70 -3.43
N ARG A 46 9.46 -6.62 -2.09
CA ARG A 46 10.13 -7.64 -1.28
C ARG A 46 9.41 -8.98 -1.30
N LEU A 47 8.09 -8.99 -1.27
CA LEU A 47 7.30 -10.22 -1.41
C LEU A 47 7.57 -10.91 -2.76
N GLU A 48 7.80 -10.13 -3.81
CA GLU A 48 8.15 -10.65 -5.15
C GLU A 48 9.65 -10.94 -5.33
N GLY A 49 10.50 -10.65 -4.34
CA GLY A 49 11.94 -10.87 -4.45
C GLY A 49 12.63 -9.96 -5.50
N VAL A 50 12.12 -8.76 -5.69
CA VAL A 50 12.63 -7.82 -6.71
C VAL A 50 14.01 -7.30 -6.32
N GLU A 51 15.03 -7.62 -7.13
CA GLU A 51 16.41 -7.18 -6.92
C GLU A 51 16.80 -5.99 -7.82
N SER A 52 16.15 -5.83 -8.98
CA SER A 52 16.42 -4.74 -9.94
C SER A 52 15.19 -4.40 -10.76
N ALA A 53 15.12 -3.18 -11.27
CA ALA A 53 14.08 -2.73 -12.17
C ALA A 53 14.61 -1.64 -13.13
N ASN A 54 14.03 -1.57 -14.32
CA ASN A 54 14.30 -0.50 -15.26
C ASN A 54 13.69 0.81 -14.73
N ASN A 55 14.36 1.94 -15.00
CA ASN A 55 13.84 3.25 -14.61
C ASN A 55 12.47 3.50 -15.28
N ALA A 56 11.48 3.81 -14.46
CA ALA A 56 10.12 4.14 -14.90
C ALA A 56 9.94 5.62 -15.31
N GLY A 57 10.95 6.46 -15.07
CA GLY A 57 10.99 7.85 -15.54
C GLY A 57 10.36 8.88 -14.60
N PHE A 58 10.08 8.55 -13.34
CA PHE A 58 9.59 9.53 -12.37
C PHE A 58 10.66 10.55 -12.02
N ALA A 59 10.30 11.84 -12.04
CA ALA A 59 11.23 12.94 -11.81
C ALA A 59 11.78 13.00 -10.35
N ASP A 60 11.04 12.42 -9.41
CA ASP A 60 11.34 12.41 -7.97
C ASP A 60 11.80 11.04 -7.44
N VAL A 61 12.18 10.13 -8.34
CA VAL A 61 12.71 8.80 -8.00
C VAL A 61 14.07 8.62 -8.68
N SER A 62 15.13 8.65 -7.89
CA SER A 62 16.50 8.48 -8.41
C SER A 62 17.20 7.26 -7.79
N ASN A 63 18.05 7.45 -6.81
CA ASN A 63 18.88 6.38 -6.23
C ASN A 63 18.56 6.06 -4.75
N GLU A 64 17.39 6.45 -4.30
CA GLU A 64 16.94 6.21 -2.93
C GLU A 64 16.61 4.72 -2.71
N TRP A 65 16.52 4.32 -1.45
CA TRP A 65 16.26 2.95 -1.02
C TRP A 65 14.99 2.31 -1.63
N TYR A 66 14.03 3.12 -2.03
CA TYR A 66 12.76 2.69 -2.63
C TYR A 66 12.80 2.67 -4.16
N ALA A 67 13.85 3.18 -4.80
CA ALA A 67 13.85 3.42 -6.24
C ALA A 67 13.58 2.14 -7.05
N THR A 68 14.24 1.04 -6.72
CA THR A 68 14.01 -0.26 -7.38
C THR A 68 12.56 -0.71 -7.24
N ALA A 69 11.98 -0.60 -6.06
CA ALA A 69 10.61 -1.03 -5.79
C ALA A 69 9.58 -0.17 -6.55
N VAL A 70 9.77 1.15 -6.54
CA VAL A 70 8.88 2.09 -7.26
C VAL A 70 8.96 1.86 -8.77
N ASN A 71 10.16 1.73 -9.30
CA ASN A 71 10.36 1.47 -10.73
C ASN A 71 9.75 0.12 -11.15
N TRP A 72 9.96 -0.95 -10.37
CA TRP A 72 9.32 -2.22 -10.61
C TRP A 72 7.79 -2.11 -10.61
N ALA A 73 7.22 -1.53 -9.57
CA ALA A 73 5.77 -1.43 -9.41
C ALA A 73 5.11 -0.66 -10.57
N ALA A 74 5.79 0.38 -11.08
CA ALA A 74 5.33 1.12 -12.26
C ALA A 74 5.46 0.29 -13.55
N ASN A 75 6.59 -0.40 -13.74
CA ASN A 75 6.84 -1.22 -14.93
C ASN A 75 5.85 -2.39 -15.07
N VAL A 76 5.36 -2.94 -13.97
CA VAL A 76 4.38 -4.02 -13.96
C VAL A 76 2.92 -3.54 -13.81
N GLY A 77 2.69 -2.23 -13.74
CA GLY A 77 1.35 -1.64 -13.69
C GLY A 77 0.69 -1.68 -12.31
N VAL A 78 1.43 -1.98 -11.25
CA VAL A 78 0.92 -1.96 -9.85
C VAL A 78 0.68 -0.54 -9.37
N VAL A 79 1.51 0.41 -9.81
CA VAL A 79 1.32 1.83 -9.51
C VAL A 79 1.41 2.70 -10.76
N ASN A 80 0.73 3.84 -10.69
CA ASN A 80 0.89 4.94 -11.63
C ASN A 80 1.46 6.15 -10.88
N GLY A 81 2.19 7.01 -11.60
CA GLY A 81 2.58 8.33 -11.10
C GLY A 81 1.45 9.33 -11.20
N TYR A 82 1.77 10.55 -10.85
CA TYR A 82 0.90 11.70 -11.04
C TYR A 82 1.10 12.31 -12.43
N GLU A 83 0.14 13.15 -12.87
CA GLU A 83 0.17 13.81 -14.19
C GLU A 83 1.40 14.72 -14.39
N ASP A 84 2.00 15.18 -13.29
CA ASP A 84 3.23 15.98 -13.29
C ASP A 84 4.52 15.16 -13.46
N GLY A 85 4.41 13.85 -13.67
CA GLY A 85 5.53 12.93 -13.85
C GLY A 85 6.24 12.54 -12.55
N THR A 86 5.62 12.79 -11.38
CA THR A 86 6.17 12.38 -10.08
C THR A 86 5.47 11.11 -9.56
N PHE A 87 6.13 10.42 -8.63
CA PHE A 87 5.54 9.32 -7.86
C PHE A 87 5.10 9.75 -6.46
N GLN A 88 5.74 10.78 -5.90
CA GLN A 88 5.56 11.28 -4.53
C GLN A 88 5.83 10.19 -3.46
N PRO A 89 7.04 9.61 -3.42
CA PRO A 89 7.36 8.44 -2.61
C PRO A 89 7.17 8.66 -1.11
N ASN A 90 7.45 9.87 -0.62
CA ASN A 90 7.41 10.21 0.79
C ASN A 90 6.05 10.74 1.27
N THR A 91 5.08 10.88 0.38
CA THR A 91 3.73 11.30 0.75
C THR A 91 3.00 10.16 1.46
N ALA A 92 2.29 10.51 2.54
CA ALA A 92 1.43 9.55 3.24
C ALA A 92 0.40 8.95 2.29
N ILE A 93 0.26 7.63 2.28
CA ILE A 93 -0.70 6.94 1.42
C ILE A 93 -2.11 7.15 1.94
N THR A 94 -3.06 7.46 1.06
CA THR A 94 -4.47 7.47 1.42
C THR A 94 -5.07 6.06 1.36
N ARG A 95 -6.23 5.87 2.00
CA ARG A 95 -6.92 4.58 2.00
C ARG A 95 -7.34 4.16 0.59
N GLU A 96 -7.83 5.09 -0.22
CA GLU A 96 -8.18 4.83 -1.63
C GLU A 96 -6.95 4.54 -2.51
N GLN A 97 -5.81 5.19 -2.26
CA GLN A 97 -4.56 4.87 -2.95
C GLN A 97 -4.05 3.47 -2.59
N LEU A 98 -4.17 3.08 -1.31
CA LEU A 98 -3.82 1.74 -0.88
C LEU A 98 -4.70 0.69 -1.55
N ALA A 99 -6.02 0.91 -1.60
CA ALA A 99 -6.96 0.02 -2.31
C ALA A 99 -6.57 -0.16 -3.78
N ALA A 100 -6.24 0.94 -4.48
CA ALA A 100 -5.84 0.89 -5.89
C ALA A 100 -4.54 0.10 -6.10
N ILE A 101 -3.54 0.29 -5.25
CA ILE A 101 -2.27 -0.44 -5.32
C ILE A 101 -2.51 -1.94 -5.08
N LEU A 102 -3.31 -2.32 -4.09
CA LEU A 102 -3.58 -3.73 -3.78
C LEU A 102 -4.42 -4.41 -4.87
N MET A 103 -5.43 -3.72 -5.42
CA MET A 103 -6.21 -4.24 -6.55
C MET A 103 -5.32 -4.49 -7.79
N ASN A 104 -4.46 -3.52 -8.13
CA ASN A 104 -3.54 -3.68 -9.25
C ASN A 104 -2.52 -4.80 -9.00
N TYR A 105 -2.06 -4.95 -7.76
CA TYR A 105 -1.14 -6.03 -7.39
C TYR A 105 -1.83 -7.40 -7.46
N ALA A 106 -3.06 -7.55 -6.98
CA ALA A 106 -3.86 -8.77 -7.13
C ALA A 106 -4.04 -9.12 -8.62
N ALA A 107 -4.40 -8.15 -9.46
CA ALA A 107 -4.48 -8.34 -10.91
C ALA A 107 -3.13 -8.76 -11.53
N TYR A 108 -2.02 -8.18 -11.09
CA TYR A 108 -0.67 -8.57 -11.50
C TYR A 108 -0.37 -10.04 -11.12
N LYS A 109 -0.86 -10.51 -9.97
CA LYS A 109 -0.77 -11.91 -9.54
C LYS A 109 -1.70 -12.84 -10.31
N GLY A 110 -2.61 -12.32 -11.13
CA GLY A 110 -3.60 -13.08 -11.89
C GLY A 110 -4.86 -13.44 -11.11
N GLU A 111 -5.10 -12.76 -10.00
CA GLU A 111 -6.30 -12.94 -9.17
C GLU A 111 -7.51 -12.25 -9.81
N ASP A 112 -8.70 -12.72 -9.47
CA ASP A 112 -9.95 -12.12 -9.92
C ASP A 112 -10.24 -10.85 -9.10
N VAL A 113 -10.22 -9.71 -9.74
CA VAL A 113 -10.50 -8.41 -9.14
C VAL A 113 -11.86 -7.85 -9.58
N SER A 114 -12.81 -8.70 -9.96
CA SER A 114 -14.12 -8.28 -10.47
C SER A 114 -15.16 -8.00 -9.39
N ALA A 115 -14.94 -8.41 -8.15
CA ALA A 115 -15.86 -8.19 -7.04
C ALA A 115 -16.11 -6.68 -6.80
N ARG A 116 -17.36 -6.29 -6.52
CA ARG A 116 -17.76 -4.90 -6.29
C ARG A 116 -18.81 -4.83 -5.18
N ALA A 117 -18.51 -4.08 -4.14
CA ALA A 117 -19.46 -3.71 -3.10
C ALA A 117 -20.22 -2.42 -3.48
N ASP A 118 -21.45 -2.30 -3.01
CA ASP A 118 -22.20 -1.06 -3.09
C ASP A 118 -21.72 -0.10 -1.98
N LEU A 119 -21.18 1.04 -2.36
CA LEU A 119 -20.69 2.07 -1.44
C LEU A 119 -21.72 3.15 -1.12
N SER A 120 -22.94 3.07 -1.64
CA SER A 120 -23.97 4.13 -1.53
C SER A 120 -24.40 4.42 -0.08
N SER A 121 -24.20 3.46 0.84
CA SER A 121 -24.51 3.62 2.26
C SER A 121 -23.49 4.48 3.04
N TYR A 122 -22.31 4.72 2.46
CA TYR A 122 -21.29 5.52 3.11
C TYR A 122 -21.43 7.00 2.81
N THR A 123 -21.23 7.84 3.82
CA THR A 123 -21.40 9.31 3.72
C THR A 123 -20.28 9.98 2.94
N ASN A 124 -19.07 9.39 2.95
CA ASN A 124 -17.93 9.89 2.17
C ASN A 124 -17.55 8.91 1.07
N GLN A 125 -17.62 9.40 -0.16
CA GLN A 125 -17.38 8.62 -1.35
C GLN A 125 -15.91 8.71 -1.80
N PRO A 126 -15.35 7.65 -2.42
CA PRO A 126 -14.03 7.71 -3.02
C PRO A 126 -13.97 8.71 -4.17
N SER A 127 -12.75 9.11 -4.51
CA SER A 127 -12.48 9.82 -5.75
C SER A 127 -12.89 8.98 -6.95
N THR A 128 -13.36 9.59 -8.04
CA THR A 128 -13.86 8.87 -9.22
C THR A 128 -12.84 7.86 -9.76
N TRP A 129 -11.55 8.20 -9.75
CA TRP A 129 -10.48 7.32 -10.22
C TRP A 129 -10.26 6.09 -9.33
N ALA A 130 -10.66 6.14 -8.05
CA ALA A 130 -10.47 5.10 -7.06
C ALA A 130 -11.75 4.30 -6.76
N GLU A 131 -12.87 4.65 -7.38
CA GLU A 131 -14.17 4.06 -7.07
C GLU A 131 -14.16 2.54 -7.21
N GLU A 132 -13.67 2.02 -8.35
CA GLU A 132 -13.61 0.58 -8.59
C GLU A 132 -12.71 -0.16 -7.58
N ALA A 133 -11.56 0.44 -7.26
CA ALA A 133 -10.64 -0.15 -6.30
C ALA A 133 -11.21 -0.17 -4.88
N MET A 134 -11.93 0.88 -4.49
CA MET A 134 -12.61 0.92 -3.20
C MET A 134 -13.78 -0.06 -3.13
N GLN A 135 -14.58 -0.19 -4.19
CA GLN A 135 -15.64 -1.18 -4.28
C GLN A 135 -15.08 -2.60 -4.16
N TRP A 136 -13.97 -2.90 -4.85
CA TRP A 136 -13.27 -4.16 -4.75
C TRP A 136 -12.74 -4.40 -3.33
N ALA A 137 -12.00 -3.45 -2.77
CA ALA A 137 -11.39 -3.62 -1.46
C ALA A 137 -12.42 -3.79 -0.31
N VAL A 138 -13.61 -3.21 -0.47
CA VAL A 138 -14.73 -3.41 0.46
C VAL A 138 -15.40 -4.78 0.23
N ALA A 139 -15.56 -5.21 -1.04
CA ALA A 139 -16.12 -6.52 -1.39
C ALA A 139 -15.26 -7.68 -0.86
N GLU A 140 -13.93 -7.54 -0.93
CA GLU A 140 -12.94 -8.50 -0.39
C GLU A 140 -12.69 -8.32 1.12
N GLU A 141 -13.47 -7.49 1.78
CA GLU A 141 -13.34 -7.20 3.22
C GLU A 141 -11.95 -6.68 3.65
N LEU A 142 -11.14 -6.22 2.71
CA LEU A 142 -9.80 -5.66 2.98
C LEU A 142 -9.90 -4.31 3.68
N ILE A 143 -10.80 -3.45 3.21
CA ILE A 143 -11.10 -2.15 3.79
C ILE A 143 -12.51 -2.16 4.33
N THR A 144 -12.64 -1.92 5.61
CA THR A 144 -13.91 -1.71 6.30
C THR A 144 -14.11 -0.24 6.63
N GLY A 145 -15.32 0.19 6.95
CA GLY A 145 -15.57 1.54 7.43
C GLY A 145 -14.74 1.87 8.69
N VAL A 146 -14.37 3.12 8.83
CA VAL A 146 -13.79 3.65 10.08
C VAL A 146 -14.89 3.74 11.14
N THR A 147 -16.11 4.07 10.71
CA THR A 147 -17.36 3.92 11.43
C THR A 147 -18.35 3.14 10.56
N ASN A 148 -19.57 2.91 11.05
CA ASN A 148 -20.59 2.17 10.31
C ASN A 148 -20.96 2.82 8.96
N ASP A 149 -20.77 4.14 8.82
CA ASP A 149 -21.20 4.94 7.70
C ASP A 149 -20.06 5.77 7.04
N GLU A 150 -18.80 5.58 7.47
CA GLU A 150 -17.66 6.33 6.93
C GLU A 150 -16.53 5.42 6.46
N LEU A 151 -16.14 5.52 5.18
CA LEU A 151 -14.95 4.87 4.61
C LEU A 151 -13.69 5.70 4.77
N GLN A 152 -13.81 7.02 4.78
CA GLN A 152 -12.70 7.99 4.79
C GLN A 152 -11.64 7.71 3.71
N PRO A 153 -12.00 7.61 2.43
CA PRO A 153 -11.10 7.15 1.37
C PRO A 153 -9.90 8.07 1.14
N GLN A 154 -10.08 9.40 1.28
CA GLN A 154 -9.00 10.37 1.11
C GLN A 154 -8.13 10.56 2.36
N SER A 155 -8.49 9.97 3.50
CA SER A 155 -7.68 10.05 4.72
C SER A 155 -6.43 9.20 4.59
N SER A 156 -5.32 9.67 5.18
CA SER A 156 -4.08 8.90 5.24
C SER A 156 -4.27 7.63 6.08
N ALA A 157 -3.76 6.52 5.57
CA ALA A 157 -3.77 5.27 6.32
C ALA A 157 -2.68 5.25 7.39
N THR A 158 -3.07 4.90 8.63
CA THR A 158 -2.10 4.68 9.70
C THR A 158 -1.40 3.33 9.52
N ARG A 159 -0.25 3.15 10.20
CA ARG A 159 0.47 1.86 10.19
C ARG A 159 -0.39 0.71 10.67
N ALA A 160 -1.19 0.92 11.71
CA ALA A 160 -2.12 -0.09 12.21
C ALA A 160 -3.17 -0.48 11.17
N GLN A 161 -3.74 0.50 10.46
CA GLN A 161 -4.71 0.24 9.38
C GLN A 161 -4.05 -0.50 8.21
N VAL A 162 -2.88 -0.06 7.77
CA VAL A 162 -2.13 -0.73 6.69
C VAL A 162 -1.80 -2.17 7.09
N ALA A 163 -1.33 -2.40 8.32
CA ALA A 163 -1.02 -3.74 8.82
C ALA A 163 -2.24 -4.66 8.80
N ALA A 164 -3.40 -4.17 9.28
CA ALA A 164 -4.64 -4.94 9.27
C ALA A 164 -5.12 -5.27 7.84
N ILE A 165 -5.01 -4.32 6.91
CA ILE A 165 -5.37 -4.50 5.50
C ILE A 165 -4.44 -5.52 4.85
N LEU A 166 -3.12 -5.38 5.01
CA LEU A 166 -2.14 -6.32 4.46
C LEU A 166 -2.26 -7.72 5.06
N GLN A 167 -2.58 -7.83 6.35
CA GLN A 167 -2.81 -9.13 6.98
C GLN A 167 -3.98 -9.87 6.35
N ARG A 168 -5.09 -9.18 6.08
CA ARG A 168 -6.24 -9.76 5.39
C ARG A 168 -5.88 -10.15 3.95
N PHE A 169 -5.22 -9.23 3.23
CA PHE A 169 -4.83 -9.42 1.84
C PHE A 169 -3.86 -10.59 1.63
N LEU A 170 -2.96 -10.85 2.57
CA LEU A 170 -1.96 -11.93 2.46
C LEU A 170 -2.42 -13.24 3.12
N ALA A 171 -3.59 -13.27 3.75
CA ALA A 171 -4.14 -14.47 4.39
C ALA A 171 -4.94 -15.37 3.43
N GLU A 172 -5.19 -14.88 2.21
CA GLU A 172 -5.81 -15.63 1.12
C GLU A 172 -4.75 -16.42 0.36
#